data_b0e7c64658b74197c678fbdaefb99274
#
_entry.id   b0e7c64658b74197c678fbdaefb99274
#
_cell.length_a   1.000
_cell.length_b   1.000
_cell.length_c   1.000
_cell.angle_alpha   90.00
_cell.angle_beta   90.00
_cell.angle_gamma   90.00
#
_symmetry.space_group_name_H-M   'P 1'
#
loop_
_entity.id
_entity.type
_entity.pdbx_description
1 polymer ?
#
loop_
_entity_poly.entity_id
_entity_poly.type
_entity_poly.pdbx_seq_one_letter_code
_entity_poly.pdbx_strand_id
1 'polypeptide(L)'
;MSQFPPLLDFDEAQARLAAAGKPPSISESCPLHQAQGRVLAQTLFATLDLPPADNSAMDGYAIRYADYAEGHRFPVQQRCYAGLAPEALQKSKTIRIFTGSLIPEGADTVVMQEDGEEFGNEFQIHHLPAQGAHVRHQGEDVRTGDQLLAKGTRLGAAELALLASQGYAELGVYSRLKVGILTTGDELIQPGQPRSAEQIYNSNGPMLAGLVNNMGAEIVHVMHAADTEASLDAAFGTLLADCDLVLTVGGVSVGEKDLVKPAIEQFGGTLDMWRVCMKPGKPVALAYANDKPIVCLPGNPASAFAVFTVLVSPLIRGMQGRAQVFPDIQFGRIATDKVLCDKRDEFLRVQACYNAQATLELHAFPKQGSGVISSLPWASGLARIPANIQIGNGDVVPYYDLRHWLV
;
A
#
# COMPACT_ATOMS: atom_id res chain seq x y z
N MET A 1 -35.41 28.29 -7.58
CA MET A 1 -35.00 26.94 -7.11
C MET A 1 -33.75 26.58 -7.87
N SER A 2 -32.67 26.12 -7.22
CA SER A 2 -31.44 25.79 -7.96
C SER A 2 -31.71 24.64 -8.92
N GLN A 3 -31.32 24.78 -10.19
CA GLN A 3 -31.45 23.73 -11.23
C GLN A 3 -30.62 22.47 -10.99
N PHE A 4 -29.91 22.40 -9.85
CA PHE A 4 -28.97 21.31 -9.56
C PHE A 4 -29.36 20.57 -8.30
N PRO A 5 -29.17 19.24 -8.25
CA PRO A 5 -29.32 18.49 -7.03
C PRO A 5 -28.38 19.00 -5.92
N PRO A 6 -28.71 18.78 -4.65
CA PRO A 6 -27.85 19.15 -3.55
C PRO A 6 -26.48 18.46 -3.67
N LEU A 7 -25.45 19.05 -3.06
CA LEU A 7 -24.13 18.42 -2.99
C LEU A 7 -24.24 17.15 -2.15
N LEU A 8 -23.65 16.07 -2.65
CA LEU A 8 -23.52 14.83 -1.89
C LEU A 8 -22.53 15.04 -0.75
N ASP A 9 -22.85 14.55 0.42
CA ASP A 9 -21.93 14.52 1.57
C ASP A 9 -20.61 13.83 1.20
N PHE A 10 -19.49 14.27 1.79
CA PHE A 10 -18.19 13.73 1.46
C PHE A 10 -18.05 12.26 1.86
N ASP A 11 -18.46 11.89 3.07
CA ASP A 11 -18.32 10.52 3.56
C ASP A 11 -19.25 9.55 2.81
N GLU A 12 -20.43 10.02 2.42
CA GLU A 12 -21.33 9.28 1.54
C GLU A 12 -20.73 9.08 0.14
N ALA A 13 -20.12 10.12 -0.44
CA ALA A 13 -19.46 10.03 -1.75
C ALA A 13 -18.30 9.05 -1.71
N GLN A 14 -17.49 9.11 -0.66
CA GLN A 14 -16.36 8.20 -0.45
C GLN A 14 -16.82 6.74 -0.32
N ALA A 15 -17.87 6.49 0.46
CA ALA A 15 -18.46 5.17 0.62
C ALA A 15 -19.01 4.62 -0.70
N ARG A 16 -19.71 5.45 -1.50
CA ARG A 16 -20.24 5.05 -2.81
C ARG A 16 -19.13 4.68 -3.80
N LEU A 17 -18.07 5.49 -3.89
CA LEU A 17 -16.93 5.19 -4.75
C LEU A 17 -16.19 3.91 -4.32
N ALA A 18 -15.99 3.73 -3.02
CA ALA A 18 -15.39 2.51 -2.51
C ALA A 18 -16.24 1.27 -2.81
N ALA A 19 -17.56 1.36 -2.64
CA ALA A 19 -18.51 0.27 -2.95
C ALA A 19 -18.58 -0.07 -4.44
N ALA A 20 -18.25 0.86 -5.34
CA ALA A 20 -18.12 0.62 -6.77
C ALA A 20 -16.89 -0.26 -7.11
N GLY A 21 -15.92 -0.33 -6.21
CA GLY A 21 -14.69 -1.12 -6.35
C GLY A 21 -14.93 -2.61 -6.16
N LYS A 22 -15.33 -3.31 -7.21
CA LYS A 22 -15.48 -4.76 -7.17
C LYS A 22 -14.15 -5.43 -7.49
N PRO A 23 -13.74 -6.48 -6.72
CA PRO A 23 -12.51 -7.20 -7.00
C PRO A 23 -12.57 -7.89 -8.37
N PRO A 24 -11.43 -8.10 -9.06
CA PRO A 24 -11.39 -8.79 -10.32
C PRO A 24 -11.96 -10.22 -10.18
N SER A 25 -12.69 -10.69 -11.19
CA SER A 25 -13.12 -12.09 -11.28
C SER A 25 -12.01 -13.03 -11.73
N ILE A 26 -10.94 -12.47 -12.30
CA ILE A 26 -9.81 -13.21 -12.89
C ILE A 26 -8.63 -13.17 -11.91
N SER A 27 -8.02 -14.34 -11.70
CA SER A 27 -6.73 -14.50 -11.02
C SER A 27 -5.74 -15.19 -11.96
N GLU A 28 -4.47 -14.93 -11.73
CA GLU A 28 -3.38 -15.50 -12.51
C GLU A 28 -2.28 -16.06 -11.61
N SER A 29 -1.48 -17.01 -12.11
CA SER A 29 -0.28 -17.45 -11.44
C SER A 29 0.83 -16.42 -11.68
N CYS A 30 1.52 -16.04 -10.61
CA CYS A 30 2.60 -15.06 -10.64
C CYS A 30 3.82 -15.63 -9.92
N PRO A 31 5.00 -15.67 -10.57
CA PRO A 31 6.25 -16.06 -9.90
C PRO A 31 6.52 -15.16 -8.70
N LEU A 32 6.99 -15.74 -7.59
CA LEU A 32 7.22 -15.00 -6.33
C LEU A 32 8.06 -13.74 -6.52
N HIS A 33 9.14 -13.81 -7.33
CA HIS A 33 10.04 -12.67 -7.58
C HIS A 33 9.40 -11.51 -8.39
N GLN A 34 8.22 -11.73 -9.00
CA GLN A 34 7.43 -10.72 -9.73
C GLN A 34 6.19 -10.28 -8.97
N ALA A 35 5.96 -10.84 -7.78
CA ALA A 35 4.71 -10.67 -7.05
C ALA A 35 4.66 -9.39 -6.19
N GLN A 36 5.73 -8.62 -6.10
CA GLN A 36 5.73 -7.37 -5.35
C GLN A 36 4.65 -6.40 -5.86
N GLY A 37 3.86 -5.87 -4.93
CA GLY A 37 2.74 -4.97 -5.21
C GLY A 37 1.49 -5.65 -5.77
N ARG A 38 1.53 -6.98 -6.03
CA ARG A 38 0.34 -7.76 -6.41
C ARG A 38 -0.56 -8.00 -5.20
N VAL A 39 -1.79 -8.40 -5.44
CA VAL A 39 -2.79 -8.67 -4.41
C VAL A 39 -3.17 -10.15 -4.46
N LEU A 40 -3.10 -10.83 -3.33
CA LEU A 40 -3.43 -12.26 -3.23
C LEU A 40 -4.90 -12.53 -3.55
N ALA A 41 -5.15 -13.46 -4.47
CA ALA A 41 -6.48 -13.92 -4.84
C ALA A 41 -6.99 -15.06 -3.93
N GLN A 42 -6.15 -15.60 -3.06
CA GLN A 42 -6.45 -16.70 -2.13
C GLN A 42 -5.72 -16.49 -0.81
N THR A 43 -6.24 -17.14 0.26
CA THR A 43 -5.54 -17.24 1.54
C THR A 43 -4.44 -18.29 1.45
N LEU A 44 -3.27 -17.97 1.98
CA LEU A 44 -2.11 -18.87 1.99
C LEU A 44 -1.83 -19.38 3.40
N PHE A 45 -1.45 -20.65 3.49
CA PHE A 45 -1.20 -21.35 4.74
C PHE A 45 0.24 -21.88 4.78
N ALA A 46 0.76 -22.08 5.98
CA ALA A 46 2.09 -22.63 6.17
C ALA A 46 2.19 -24.06 5.61
N THR A 47 3.21 -24.31 4.80
CA THR A 47 3.49 -25.60 4.19
C THR A 47 4.46 -26.42 5.03
N LEU A 48 5.21 -25.76 5.91
CA LEU A 48 6.18 -26.35 6.83
C LEU A 48 6.32 -25.52 8.09
N ASP A 49 6.82 -26.14 9.14
CA ASP A 49 7.15 -25.46 10.40
C ASP A 49 8.34 -24.49 10.21
N LEU A 50 8.33 -23.38 10.95
CA LEU A 50 9.47 -22.47 11.06
C LEU A 50 9.88 -22.32 12.54
N PRO A 51 11.13 -22.65 12.88
CA PRO A 51 12.08 -23.40 12.05
C PRO A 51 11.60 -24.83 11.79
N PRO A 52 12.13 -25.50 10.72
CA PRO A 52 11.65 -26.84 10.31
C PRO A 52 12.11 -27.96 11.24
N ALA A 53 13.06 -27.70 12.13
CA ALA A 53 13.58 -28.59 13.16
C ALA A 53 14.27 -27.78 14.25
N ASP A 54 14.49 -28.36 15.43
CA ASP A 54 15.25 -27.76 16.49
C ASP A 54 16.65 -27.37 16.01
N ASN A 55 17.03 -26.12 16.20
CA ASN A 55 18.31 -25.60 15.74
C ASN A 55 18.95 -24.62 16.74
N SER A 56 20.26 -24.42 16.61
CA SER A 56 21.00 -23.53 17.48
C SER A 56 20.68 -22.05 17.19
N ALA A 57 20.38 -21.32 18.25
CA ALA A 57 20.26 -19.87 18.19
C ALA A 57 21.62 -19.15 18.19
N MET A 58 22.69 -19.83 18.62
CA MET A 58 24.02 -19.27 18.84
C MET A 58 25.12 -20.16 18.27
N ASP A 59 26.29 -19.59 18.07
CA ASP A 59 27.53 -20.34 17.87
C ASP A 59 27.99 -20.89 19.21
N GLY A 60 28.17 -22.20 19.30
CA GLY A 60 28.45 -22.81 20.59
C GLY A 60 28.67 -24.31 20.53
N TYR A 61 28.34 -24.96 21.62
CA TYR A 61 28.55 -26.37 21.87
C TYR A 61 27.25 -27.01 22.34
N ALA A 62 26.76 -27.97 21.58
CA ALA A 62 25.58 -28.77 21.94
C ALA A 62 25.97 -29.81 22.97
N ILE A 63 25.27 -29.80 24.11
CA ILE A 63 25.49 -30.74 25.22
C ILE A 63 24.17 -31.42 25.62
N ARG A 64 24.30 -32.53 26.32
CA ARG A 64 23.24 -33.02 27.18
C ARG A 64 23.43 -32.40 28.56
N TYR A 65 22.50 -31.59 29.00
CA TYR A 65 22.60 -30.79 30.24
C TYR A 65 22.93 -31.71 31.46
N ALA A 66 22.32 -32.91 31.52
CA ALA A 66 22.53 -33.88 32.58
C ALA A 66 23.95 -34.46 32.65
N ASP A 67 24.76 -34.31 31.60
CA ASP A 67 26.15 -34.84 31.55
C ASP A 67 27.14 -33.78 32.11
N TYR A 68 26.66 -32.56 32.45
CA TYR A 68 27.53 -31.50 32.97
C TYR A 68 28.03 -31.87 34.38
N ALA A 69 29.32 -31.64 34.59
CA ALA A 69 29.96 -31.60 35.92
C ALA A 69 30.96 -30.45 35.93
N GLU A 70 31.03 -29.70 37.06
CA GLU A 70 31.94 -28.59 37.23
C GLU A 70 33.38 -28.98 36.97
N GLY A 71 34.09 -28.21 36.16
CA GLY A 71 35.49 -28.51 35.77
C GLY A 71 35.68 -29.63 34.72
N HIS A 72 34.59 -30.29 34.30
CA HIS A 72 34.67 -31.33 33.27
C HIS A 72 35.02 -30.74 31.88
N ARG A 73 35.94 -31.39 31.18
CA ARG A 73 36.27 -31.08 29.80
C ARG A 73 35.54 -32.05 28.87
N PHE A 74 34.70 -31.55 28.02
CA PHE A 74 33.94 -32.35 27.06
C PHE A 74 34.75 -32.55 25.80
N PRO A 75 35.07 -33.80 25.40
CA PRO A 75 35.66 -34.07 24.09
C PRO A 75 34.71 -33.60 22.98
N VAL A 76 35.22 -32.81 22.02
CA VAL A 76 34.48 -32.35 20.86
C VAL A 76 34.37 -33.50 19.85
N GLN A 77 33.20 -34.11 19.78
CA GLN A 77 32.94 -35.29 18.92
C GLN A 77 32.95 -34.91 17.45
N GLN A 78 32.35 -33.76 17.10
CA GLN A 78 32.15 -33.30 15.74
C GLN A 78 32.10 -31.75 15.71
N ARG A 79 32.41 -31.15 14.53
CA ARG A 79 32.07 -29.79 14.20
C ARG A 79 31.01 -29.81 13.09
N CYS A 80 29.78 -29.36 13.39
CA CYS A 80 28.65 -29.42 12.47
C CYS A 80 28.20 -28.02 12.11
N TYR A 81 28.23 -27.70 10.83
CA TYR A 81 27.78 -26.39 10.29
C TYR A 81 26.31 -26.47 9.86
N ALA A 82 25.67 -25.30 9.77
CA ALA A 82 24.33 -25.18 9.21
C ALA A 82 24.26 -25.81 7.80
N GLY A 83 23.19 -26.55 7.53
CA GLY A 83 23.01 -27.30 6.28
C GLY A 83 23.60 -28.71 6.29
N LEU A 84 24.29 -29.10 7.37
CA LEU A 84 24.75 -30.51 7.58
C LEU A 84 23.94 -31.17 8.67
N ALA A 85 23.78 -32.48 8.57
CA ALA A 85 23.18 -33.29 9.62
C ALA A 85 24.24 -33.64 10.68
N PRO A 86 24.01 -33.33 11.98
CA PRO A 86 24.92 -33.75 13.04
C PRO A 86 24.76 -35.25 13.33
N GLU A 87 25.84 -35.85 13.84
CA GLU A 87 25.76 -37.17 14.45
C GLU A 87 24.97 -37.12 15.77
N ALA A 88 24.46 -38.28 16.23
CA ALA A 88 23.91 -38.38 17.58
C ALA A 88 24.99 -38.09 18.62
N LEU A 89 24.65 -37.26 19.62
CA LEU A 89 25.59 -36.90 20.70
C LEU A 89 25.87 -38.08 21.62
N GLN A 90 27.12 -38.45 21.71
CA GLN A 90 27.57 -39.49 22.63
C GLN A 90 27.64 -38.93 24.07
N LYS A 91 27.43 -39.82 25.04
CA LYS A 91 27.46 -39.46 26.47
C LYS A 91 28.79 -38.78 26.86
N SER A 92 28.69 -37.71 27.64
CA SER A 92 29.82 -36.91 28.16
C SER A 92 30.72 -36.32 27.04
N LYS A 93 30.20 -36.12 25.84
CA LYS A 93 30.84 -35.39 24.75
C LYS A 93 30.04 -34.16 24.38
N THR A 94 30.59 -33.32 23.51
CA THR A 94 29.93 -32.18 22.92
C THR A 94 30.11 -32.16 21.40
N ILE A 95 29.21 -31.48 20.71
CA ILE A 95 29.34 -31.18 19.27
C ILE A 95 29.42 -29.67 19.11
N ARG A 96 30.49 -29.21 18.46
CA ARG A 96 30.61 -27.78 18.05
C ARG A 96 29.58 -27.51 16.96
N ILE A 97 28.67 -26.55 17.23
CA ILE A 97 27.62 -26.16 16.28
C ILE A 97 27.64 -24.64 16.06
N PHE A 98 27.00 -24.21 15.01
CA PHE A 98 26.90 -22.82 14.62
C PHE A 98 25.43 -22.43 14.52
N THR A 99 25.14 -21.13 14.58
CA THR A 99 23.79 -20.60 14.46
C THR A 99 23.08 -21.20 13.23
N GLY A 100 21.88 -21.73 13.45
CA GLY A 100 21.10 -22.44 12.43
C GLY A 100 21.46 -23.91 12.18
N SER A 101 22.52 -24.45 12.84
CA SER A 101 22.80 -25.89 12.82
C SER A 101 21.71 -26.65 13.59
N LEU A 102 21.34 -27.83 13.09
CA LEU A 102 20.42 -28.74 13.78
C LEU A 102 20.96 -29.10 15.15
N ILE A 103 20.09 -29.23 16.13
CA ILE A 103 20.46 -29.81 17.44
C ILE A 103 20.67 -31.30 17.28
N PRO A 104 21.83 -31.83 17.70
CA PRO A 104 22.10 -33.28 17.63
C PRO A 104 21.11 -34.08 18.47
N GLU A 105 20.71 -35.24 18.01
CA GLU A 105 19.95 -36.18 18.81
C GLU A 105 20.71 -36.50 20.14
N GLY A 106 20.01 -36.37 21.26
CA GLY A 106 20.57 -36.54 22.60
C GLY A 106 21.15 -35.27 23.23
N ALA A 107 21.26 -34.14 22.50
CA ALA A 107 21.53 -32.81 23.06
C ALA A 107 20.21 -32.11 23.40
N ASP A 108 20.25 -31.27 24.42
CA ASP A 108 19.09 -30.47 24.88
C ASP A 108 19.45 -29.01 25.17
N THR A 109 20.72 -28.65 25.16
CA THR A 109 21.20 -27.31 25.53
C THR A 109 22.38 -26.90 24.67
N VAL A 110 22.48 -25.64 24.35
CA VAL A 110 23.64 -25.05 23.66
C VAL A 110 24.34 -24.09 24.63
N VAL A 111 25.63 -24.32 24.83
CA VAL A 111 26.51 -23.40 25.56
C VAL A 111 27.18 -22.51 24.54
N MET A 112 27.09 -21.17 24.72
CA MET A 112 27.75 -20.25 23.80
C MET A 112 29.28 -20.42 23.87
N GLN A 113 29.94 -20.17 22.77
CA GLN A 113 31.40 -20.30 22.68
C GLN A 113 32.12 -19.37 23.69
N GLU A 114 31.50 -18.24 24.03
CA GLU A 114 31.99 -17.24 24.98
C GLU A 114 31.90 -17.70 26.42
N ASP A 115 31.07 -18.71 26.71
CA ASP A 115 30.82 -19.26 28.04
C ASP A 115 31.77 -20.39 28.40
N GLY A 116 32.83 -20.61 27.61
CA GLY A 116 33.83 -21.61 27.87
C GLY A 116 35.12 -21.44 27.09
N GLU A 117 36.00 -22.43 27.16
CA GLU A 117 37.30 -22.39 26.50
C GLU A 117 37.63 -23.71 25.83
N GLU A 118 38.21 -23.66 24.63
CA GLU A 118 38.73 -24.84 23.92
C GLU A 118 40.16 -25.16 24.33
N PHE A 119 40.42 -26.45 24.69
CA PHE A 119 41.73 -27.01 24.95
C PHE A 119 42.02 -28.15 23.96
N GLY A 120 42.56 -27.79 22.81
CA GLY A 120 42.78 -28.75 21.74
C GLY A 120 41.46 -29.26 21.14
N ASN A 121 41.11 -30.53 21.44
CA ASN A 121 39.85 -31.10 21.00
C ASN A 121 38.86 -31.33 22.15
N GLU A 122 38.98 -30.53 23.17
CA GLU A 122 38.09 -30.53 24.36
C GLU A 122 37.56 -29.14 24.63
N PHE A 123 36.33 -29.03 25.13
CA PHE A 123 35.70 -27.78 25.53
C PHE A 123 35.37 -27.80 27.03
N GLN A 124 35.80 -26.79 27.76
CA GLN A 124 35.50 -26.62 29.17
C GLN A 124 34.47 -25.47 29.34
N ILE A 125 33.38 -25.78 30.04
CA ILE A 125 32.29 -24.78 30.29
C ILE A 125 32.66 -24.00 31.53
N HIS A 126 32.69 -22.68 31.44
CA HIS A 126 32.89 -21.73 32.54
C HIS A 126 31.56 -21.20 33.09
N HIS A 127 30.59 -20.93 32.19
CA HIS A 127 29.25 -20.49 32.53
C HIS A 127 28.20 -21.44 31.91
N LEU A 128 27.58 -22.25 32.76
CA LEU A 128 26.51 -23.15 32.33
C LEU A 128 25.20 -22.36 32.19
N PRO A 129 24.58 -22.28 31.02
CA PRO A 129 23.26 -21.66 30.86
C PRO A 129 22.16 -22.54 31.48
N ALA A 130 20.91 -22.06 31.48
CA ALA A 130 19.78 -22.89 31.90
C ALA A 130 19.58 -24.08 30.89
N GLN A 131 19.03 -25.19 31.38
CA GLN A 131 18.67 -26.30 30.52
C GLN A 131 17.70 -25.84 29.41
N GLY A 132 17.93 -26.26 28.17
CA GLY A 132 17.17 -25.85 27.00
C GLY A 132 17.58 -24.49 26.39
N ALA A 133 18.56 -23.80 27.01
CA ALA A 133 19.00 -22.50 26.52
C ALA A 133 19.59 -22.59 25.10
N HIS A 134 19.35 -21.51 24.34
CA HIS A 134 19.87 -21.29 22.98
C HIS A 134 19.45 -22.33 21.95
N VAL A 135 18.35 -23.05 22.20
CA VAL A 135 17.68 -23.92 21.25
C VAL A 135 16.44 -23.21 20.72
N ARG A 136 16.31 -23.05 19.40
CA ARG A 136 15.08 -22.68 18.74
C ARG A 136 14.31 -23.95 18.42
N HIS A 137 13.09 -24.04 18.92
CA HIS A 137 12.29 -25.25 18.73
C HIS A 137 11.56 -25.26 17.40
N GLN A 138 11.39 -26.44 16.84
CA GLN A 138 10.58 -26.66 15.64
C GLN A 138 9.21 -26.00 15.79
N GLY A 139 8.82 -25.18 14.80
CA GLY A 139 7.52 -24.53 14.75
C GLY A 139 7.29 -23.46 15.84
N GLU A 140 8.35 -22.93 16.46
CA GLU A 140 8.19 -21.88 17.48
C GLU A 140 7.69 -20.54 16.90
N ASP A 141 7.95 -20.28 15.61
CA ASP A 141 7.51 -19.09 14.89
C ASP A 141 6.22 -19.35 14.09
N VAL A 142 6.22 -20.38 13.25
CA VAL A 142 5.09 -20.77 12.40
C VAL A 142 4.94 -22.28 12.39
N ARG A 143 3.71 -22.77 12.52
CA ARG A 143 3.38 -24.20 12.42
C ARG A 143 2.70 -24.51 11.10
N THR A 144 2.98 -25.68 10.57
CA THR A 144 2.32 -26.21 9.38
C THR A 144 0.81 -26.12 9.53
N GLY A 145 0.14 -25.51 8.54
CA GLY A 145 -1.30 -25.28 8.53
C GLY A 145 -1.74 -23.93 9.11
N ASP A 146 -0.85 -23.17 9.76
CA ASP A 146 -1.18 -21.82 10.20
C ASP A 146 -1.48 -20.91 8.99
N GLN A 147 -2.43 -19.99 9.16
CA GLN A 147 -2.69 -18.99 8.14
C GLN A 147 -1.55 -17.97 8.12
N LEU A 148 -0.86 -17.88 6.99
CA LEU A 148 0.21 -16.90 6.78
C LEU A 148 -0.31 -15.54 6.34
N LEU A 149 -1.03 -15.53 5.23
CA LEU A 149 -1.55 -14.31 4.61
C LEU A 149 -2.97 -14.53 4.12
N ALA A 150 -3.83 -13.57 4.38
CA ALA A 150 -5.23 -13.61 3.94
C ALA A 150 -5.36 -13.23 2.45
N LYS A 151 -6.39 -13.72 1.79
CA LYS A 151 -6.88 -13.21 0.51
C LYS A 151 -7.07 -11.69 0.59
N GLY A 152 -6.65 -10.96 -0.44
CA GLY A 152 -6.71 -9.50 -0.49
C GLY A 152 -5.49 -8.80 0.12
N THR A 153 -4.51 -9.53 0.65
CA THR A 153 -3.24 -8.95 1.09
C THR A 153 -2.45 -8.44 -0.11
N ARG A 154 -2.00 -7.18 -0.05
CA ARG A 154 -1.03 -6.62 -1.00
C ARG A 154 0.37 -7.07 -0.59
N LEU A 155 1.10 -7.66 -1.51
CA LEU A 155 2.42 -8.23 -1.26
C LEU A 155 3.52 -7.16 -1.25
N GLY A 156 4.17 -6.99 -0.11
CA GLY A 156 5.38 -6.22 0.07
C GLY A 156 6.59 -7.13 0.30
N ALA A 157 7.73 -6.54 0.66
CA ALA A 157 8.97 -7.27 0.87
C ALA A 157 8.89 -8.29 2.03
N ALA A 158 8.18 -7.95 3.10
CA ALA A 158 8.01 -8.83 4.27
C ALA A 158 7.17 -10.06 3.92
N GLU A 159 6.04 -9.86 3.20
CA GLU A 159 5.17 -10.94 2.73
C GLU A 159 5.92 -11.88 1.78
N LEU A 160 6.73 -11.32 0.87
CA LEU A 160 7.54 -12.13 -0.04
C LEU A 160 8.59 -12.97 0.71
N ALA A 161 9.25 -12.40 1.73
CA ALA A 161 10.20 -13.14 2.56
C ALA A 161 9.55 -14.30 3.31
N LEU A 162 8.37 -14.06 3.91
CA LEU A 162 7.59 -15.08 4.60
C LEU A 162 7.20 -16.22 3.64
N LEU A 163 6.69 -15.88 2.45
CA LEU A 163 6.29 -16.89 1.45
C LEU A 163 7.50 -17.66 0.88
N ALA A 164 8.63 -16.97 0.69
CA ALA A 164 9.87 -17.63 0.28
C ALA A 164 10.36 -18.64 1.31
N SER A 165 10.30 -18.30 2.62
CA SER A 165 10.70 -19.23 3.69
C SER A 165 9.82 -20.48 3.78
N GLN A 166 8.62 -20.41 3.20
CA GLN A 166 7.68 -21.52 3.10
C GLN A 166 7.78 -22.28 1.76
N GLY A 167 8.72 -21.91 0.90
CA GLY A 167 8.96 -22.59 -0.38
C GLY A 167 7.96 -22.25 -1.49
N TYR A 168 7.15 -21.21 -1.37
CA TYR A 168 6.27 -20.76 -2.43
C TYR A 168 7.07 -20.22 -3.61
N ALA A 169 6.97 -20.84 -4.77
CA ALA A 169 7.60 -20.39 -6.02
C ALA A 169 6.65 -19.53 -6.87
N GLU A 170 5.36 -19.82 -6.81
CA GLU A 170 4.29 -19.16 -7.54
C GLU A 170 3.10 -18.87 -6.62
N LEU A 171 2.38 -17.78 -6.92
CA LEU A 171 1.27 -17.28 -6.12
C LEU A 171 0.05 -17.02 -6.99
N GLY A 172 -1.13 -17.39 -6.51
CA GLY A 172 -2.40 -16.98 -7.08
C GLY A 172 -2.70 -15.51 -6.71
N VAL A 173 -2.62 -14.61 -7.68
CA VAL A 173 -2.86 -13.18 -7.48
C VAL A 173 -3.98 -12.68 -8.40
N TYR A 174 -4.66 -11.61 -8.01
CA TYR A 174 -5.60 -10.95 -8.91
C TYR A 174 -4.87 -10.35 -10.12
N SER A 175 -5.54 -10.33 -11.29
CA SER A 175 -5.04 -9.62 -12.47
C SER A 175 -4.83 -8.14 -12.15
N ARG A 176 -3.87 -7.49 -12.84
CA ARG A 176 -3.66 -6.06 -12.67
C ARG A 176 -4.86 -5.27 -13.16
N LEU A 177 -5.28 -4.27 -12.37
CA LEU A 177 -6.32 -3.32 -12.77
C LEU A 177 -5.80 -2.46 -13.92
N LYS A 178 -6.50 -2.46 -15.03
CA LYS A 178 -6.21 -1.66 -16.23
C LYS A 178 -6.94 -0.33 -16.17
N VAL A 179 -6.18 0.77 -16.20
CA VAL A 179 -6.73 2.12 -16.08
C VAL A 179 -6.44 2.92 -17.34
N GLY A 180 -7.48 3.60 -17.84
CA GLY A 180 -7.38 4.59 -18.89
C GLY A 180 -7.57 5.99 -18.36
N ILE A 181 -6.82 6.95 -18.89
CA ILE A 181 -6.91 8.36 -18.53
C ILE A 181 -7.29 9.16 -19.77
N LEU A 182 -8.33 9.97 -19.66
CA LEU A 182 -8.78 10.91 -20.69
C LEU A 182 -8.72 12.33 -20.17
N THR A 183 -7.95 13.19 -20.83
CA THR A 183 -7.98 14.63 -20.61
C THR A 183 -8.71 15.30 -21.76
N THR A 184 -9.55 16.29 -21.49
CA THR A 184 -10.25 17.06 -22.50
C THR A 184 -10.12 18.56 -22.22
N GLY A 185 -10.12 19.37 -23.29
CA GLY A 185 -9.97 20.81 -23.26
C GLY A 185 -9.13 21.32 -24.42
N ASP A 186 -9.68 22.19 -25.24
CA ASP A 186 -8.99 22.80 -26.40
C ASP A 186 -7.80 23.68 -25.96
N GLU A 187 -7.78 24.10 -24.69
CA GLU A 187 -6.68 24.86 -24.10
C GLU A 187 -5.45 23.99 -23.74
N LEU A 188 -5.61 22.65 -23.72
CA LEU A 188 -4.54 21.75 -23.28
C LEU A 188 -3.58 21.42 -24.42
N ILE A 189 -2.29 21.57 -24.14
CA ILE A 189 -1.22 21.10 -25.04
C ILE A 189 -0.28 20.14 -24.31
N GLN A 190 0.27 19.18 -25.04
CA GLN A 190 1.18 18.22 -24.44
C GLN A 190 2.52 18.87 -24.06
N PRO A 191 3.11 18.48 -22.90
CA PRO A 191 4.45 18.92 -22.53
C PRO A 191 5.46 18.69 -23.64
N GLY A 192 6.33 19.68 -23.87
CA GLY A 192 7.33 19.65 -24.94
C GLY A 192 6.89 20.26 -26.26
N GLN A 193 5.58 20.51 -26.46
CA GLN A 193 5.08 21.24 -27.62
C GLN A 193 5.07 22.75 -27.40
N PRO A 194 5.30 23.58 -28.44
CA PRO A 194 5.11 25.03 -28.34
C PRO A 194 3.66 25.36 -28.00
N ARG A 195 3.43 26.27 -27.05
CA ARG A 195 2.08 26.72 -26.67
C ARG A 195 1.84 28.18 -27.07
N SER A 196 0.60 28.52 -27.38
CA SER A 196 0.13 29.88 -27.52
C SER A 196 -0.15 30.50 -26.12
N ALA A 197 -0.53 31.76 -26.08
CA ALA A 197 -0.86 32.45 -24.81
C ALA A 197 -2.12 31.89 -24.16
N GLU A 198 -3.07 31.41 -24.96
CA GLU A 198 -4.36 30.88 -24.53
C GLU A 198 -4.26 29.41 -24.04
N GLN A 199 -3.16 28.72 -24.34
CA GLN A 199 -2.97 27.31 -24.01
C GLN A 199 -2.22 27.13 -22.71
N ILE A 200 -2.45 26.00 -22.05
CA ILE A 200 -1.73 25.51 -20.89
C ILE A 200 -1.23 24.10 -21.12
N TYR A 201 -0.14 23.69 -20.43
CA TYR A 201 0.32 22.33 -20.53
C TYR A 201 -0.57 21.36 -19.75
N ASN A 202 -0.85 20.21 -20.36
CA ASN A 202 -1.56 19.12 -19.74
C ASN A 202 -0.70 18.53 -18.59
N SER A 203 -0.93 18.97 -17.37
CA SER A 203 -0.28 18.47 -16.17
C SER A 203 -1.04 17.33 -15.50
N ASN A 204 -2.36 17.22 -15.75
CA ASN A 204 -3.21 16.22 -15.12
C ASN A 204 -2.95 14.80 -15.65
N GLY A 205 -2.71 14.64 -16.94
CA GLY A 205 -2.41 13.33 -17.53
C GLY A 205 -1.21 12.66 -16.88
N PRO A 206 -0.01 13.27 -16.89
CA PRO A 206 1.17 12.73 -16.22
C PRO A 206 0.99 12.53 -14.70
N MET A 207 0.31 13.46 -14.02
CA MET A 207 0.04 13.35 -12.58
C MET A 207 -0.79 12.13 -12.25
N LEU A 208 -1.92 11.93 -12.93
CA LEU A 208 -2.79 10.79 -12.71
C LEU A 208 -2.12 9.47 -13.08
N ALA A 209 -1.35 9.44 -14.17
CA ALA A 209 -0.58 8.25 -14.55
C ALA A 209 0.43 7.87 -13.45
N GLY A 210 1.13 8.85 -12.88
CA GLY A 210 2.02 8.62 -11.74
C GLY A 210 1.28 8.08 -10.50
N LEU A 211 0.11 8.65 -10.17
CA LEU A 211 -0.69 8.22 -9.03
C LEU A 211 -1.22 6.79 -9.19
N VAL A 212 -1.72 6.44 -10.38
CA VAL A 212 -2.22 5.08 -10.70
C VAL A 212 -1.08 4.06 -10.63
N ASN A 213 0.08 4.38 -11.21
CA ASN A 213 1.26 3.51 -11.16
C ASN A 213 1.75 3.27 -9.71
N ASN A 214 1.77 4.30 -8.87
CA ASN A 214 2.14 4.16 -7.45
C ASN A 214 1.22 3.19 -6.72
N MET A 215 -0.04 3.14 -7.09
CA MET A 215 -1.01 2.19 -6.52
C MET A 215 -0.87 0.77 -7.09
N GLY A 216 0.03 0.53 -8.04
CA GLY A 216 0.28 -0.78 -8.64
C GLY A 216 -0.75 -1.20 -9.68
N ALA A 217 -1.58 -0.28 -10.19
CA ALA A 217 -2.43 -0.51 -11.34
C ALA A 217 -1.67 -0.26 -12.66
N GLU A 218 -2.18 -0.78 -13.75
CA GLU A 218 -1.58 -0.66 -15.08
C GLU A 218 -2.23 0.49 -15.85
N ILE A 219 -1.42 1.42 -16.35
CA ILE A 219 -1.88 2.43 -17.30
C ILE A 219 -1.85 1.85 -18.70
N VAL A 220 -3.05 1.65 -19.29
CA VAL A 220 -3.19 1.17 -20.67
C VAL A 220 -3.14 2.33 -21.65
N HIS A 221 -3.88 3.40 -21.35
CA HIS A 221 -3.96 4.58 -22.20
C HIS A 221 -3.91 5.89 -21.42
N VAL A 222 -3.20 6.89 -21.95
CA VAL A 222 -3.30 8.30 -21.55
C VAL A 222 -3.64 9.09 -22.81
N MET A 223 -4.92 9.47 -22.92
CA MET A 223 -5.45 10.11 -24.13
C MET A 223 -5.81 11.57 -23.87
N HIS A 224 -5.80 12.35 -24.94
CA HIS A 224 -6.36 13.69 -24.98
C HIS A 224 -7.38 13.76 -26.11
N ALA A 225 -8.57 14.27 -25.80
CA ALA A 225 -9.61 14.52 -26.76
C ALA A 225 -9.87 16.03 -26.89
N ALA A 226 -10.04 16.51 -28.11
CA ALA A 226 -10.58 17.83 -28.35
C ALA A 226 -12.04 17.91 -27.88
N ASP A 227 -12.53 19.09 -27.58
CA ASP A 227 -13.90 19.33 -27.12
C ASP A 227 -14.93 19.20 -28.28
N THR A 228 -14.94 18.01 -28.89
CA THR A 228 -15.88 17.61 -29.95
C THR A 228 -16.47 16.23 -29.66
N GLU A 229 -17.73 16.01 -30.01
CA GLU A 229 -18.39 14.72 -29.83
C GLU A 229 -17.59 13.56 -30.49
N ALA A 230 -17.17 13.72 -31.76
CA ALA A 230 -16.43 12.69 -32.47
C ALA A 230 -15.10 12.30 -31.81
N SER A 231 -14.36 13.29 -31.21
CA SER A 231 -13.11 13.02 -30.54
C SER A 231 -13.33 12.27 -29.21
N LEU A 232 -14.36 12.65 -28.45
CA LEU A 232 -14.75 12.01 -27.21
C LEU A 232 -15.26 10.59 -27.45
N ASP A 233 -16.12 10.38 -28.45
CA ASP A 233 -16.64 9.07 -28.82
C ASP A 233 -15.52 8.09 -29.20
N ALA A 234 -14.57 8.54 -30.03
CA ALA A 234 -13.42 7.71 -30.39
C ALA A 234 -12.56 7.36 -29.16
N ALA A 235 -12.33 8.33 -28.25
CA ALA A 235 -11.56 8.11 -27.04
C ALA A 235 -12.28 7.15 -26.06
N PHE A 236 -13.58 7.37 -25.80
CA PHE A 236 -14.36 6.47 -24.94
C PHE A 236 -14.49 5.07 -25.51
N GLY A 237 -14.67 4.94 -26.85
CA GLY A 237 -14.70 3.64 -27.51
C GLY A 237 -13.45 2.80 -27.23
N THR A 238 -12.26 3.42 -27.37
CA THR A 238 -10.98 2.77 -27.08
C THR A 238 -10.83 2.44 -25.58
N LEU A 239 -11.09 3.43 -24.70
CA LEU A 239 -10.90 3.27 -23.27
C LEU A 239 -11.85 2.23 -22.67
N LEU A 240 -13.10 2.21 -23.08
CA LEU A 240 -14.08 1.24 -22.60
C LEU A 240 -13.84 -0.18 -23.14
N ALA A 241 -13.15 -0.32 -24.29
CA ALA A 241 -12.75 -1.63 -24.79
C ALA A 241 -11.60 -2.21 -23.94
N ASP A 242 -10.56 -1.43 -23.65
CA ASP A 242 -9.27 -1.91 -23.19
C ASP A 242 -9.08 -1.80 -21.67
N CYS A 243 -9.84 -0.92 -20.98
CA CYS A 243 -9.61 -0.61 -19.56
C CYS A 243 -10.75 -1.13 -18.67
N ASP A 244 -10.43 -1.36 -17.39
CA ASP A 244 -11.39 -1.72 -16.34
C ASP A 244 -11.94 -0.47 -15.62
N LEU A 245 -11.17 0.61 -15.58
CA LEU A 245 -11.50 1.90 -14.98
C LEU A 245 -11.08 3.03 -15.93
N VAL A 246 -11.97 4.00 -16.11
CA VAL A 246 -11.65 5.22 -16.88
C VAL A 246 -11.66 6.43 -15.95
N LEU A 247 -10.59 7.22 -15.97
CA LEU A 247 -10.47 8.49 -15.26
C LEU A 247 -10.53 9.62 -16.32
N THR A 248 -11.55 10.48 -16.25
CA THR A 248 -11.62 11.66 -17.12
C THR A 248 -11.27 12.91 -16.35
N VAL A 249 -10.62 13.88 -16.98
CA VAL A 249 -10.27 15.18 -16.39
C VAL A 249 -10.67 16.31 -17.34
N GLY A 250 -11.52 17.19 -16.86
CA GLY A 250 -12.16 18.22 -17.66
C GLY A 250 -13.56 17.79 -18.12
N GLY A 251 -14.30 18.72 -18.70
CA GLY A 251 -15.62 18.46 -19.29
C GLY A 251 -16.73 17.99 -18.32
N VAL A 252 -16.59 18.20 -17.00
CA VAL A 252 -17.58 17.78 -15.99
C VAL A 252 -18.10 18.94 -15.15
N SER A 253 -17.99 20.15 -15.65
CA SER A 253 -18.59 21.33 -15.03
C SER A 253 -20.01 21.54 -15.59
N VAL A 254 -20.66 22.57 -15.17
CA VAL A 254 -22.01 23.00 -15.63
C VAL A 254 -21.95 23.95 -16.83
N GLY A 255 -20.85 23.95 -17.59
CA GLY A 255 -20.65 24.81 -18.74
C GLY A 255 -21.36 24.34 -19.99
N GLU A 256 -21.65 25.24 -20.92
CA GLU A 256 -22.29 24.93 -22.20
C GLU A 256 -21.49 23.98 -23.11
N LYS A 257 -20.18 23.81 -22.86
CA LYS A 257 -19.26 22.92 -23.57
C LYS A 257 -18.94 21.62 -22.81
N ASP A 258 -19.80 21.18 -21.89
CA ASP A 258 -19.59 19.93 -21.16
C ASP A 258 -20.08 18.74 -21.98
N LEU A 259 -19.20 18.19 -22.83
CA LEU A 259 -19.50 17.09 -23.74
C LEU A 259 -19.18 15.69 -23.14
N VAL A 260 -18.54 15.60 -21.97
CA VAL A 260 -18.18 14.31 -21.36
C VAL A 260 -19.43 13.53 -20.94
N LYS A 261 -20.41 14.22 -20.33
CA LYS A 261 -21.67 13.59 -19.93
C LYS A 261 -22.45 13.02 -21.14
N PRO A 262 -22.74 13.81 -22.21
CA PRO A 262 -23.37 13.28 -23.41
C PRO A 262 -22.60 12.10 -24.03
N ALA A 263 -21.26 12.17 -24.08
CA ALA A 263 -20.45 11.08 -24.59
C ALA A 263 -20.61 9.78 -23.76
N ILE A 264 -20.63 9.87 -22.43
CA ILE A 264 -20.91 8.72 -21.56
C ILE A 264 -22.31 8.14 -21.82
N GLU A 265 -23.34 8.99 -21.96
CA GLU A 265 -24.71 8.59 -22.23
C GLU A 265 -24.85 7.88 -23.59
N GLN A 266 -24.06 8.26 -24.60
CA GLN A 266 -24.01 7.61 -25.91
C GLN A 266 -23.54 6.15 -25.86
N PHE A 267 -22.65 5.80 -24.92
CA PHE A 267 -22.23 4.43 -24.63
C PHE A 267 -23.18 3.70 -23.67
N GLY A 268 -24.43 4.19 -23.53
CA GLY A 268 -25.42 3.61 -22.62
C GLY A 268 -25.10 3.87 -21.14
N GLY A 269 -24.19 4.81 -20.88
CA GLY A 269 -23.73 5.11 -19.54
C GLY A 269 -24.76 5.87 -18.70
N THR A 270 -24.69 5.68 -17.40
CA THR A 270 -25.55 6.36 -16.41
C THR A 270 -24.67 7.02 -15.35
N LEU A 271 -25.09 8.22 -14.93
CA LEU A 271 -24.45 8.89 -13.80
C LEU A 271 -25.10 8.40 -12.49
N ASP A 272 -24.25 7.85 -11.60
CA ASP A 272 -24.65 7.43 -10.25
C ASP A 272 -24.49 8.55 -9.22
N MET A 273 -23.45 9.36 -9.36
CA MET A 273 -23.11 10.42 -8.42
C MET A 273 -22.65 11.67 -9.18
N TRP A 274 -23.03 12.84 -8.68
CA TRP A 274 -22.58 14.13 -9.21
C TRP A 274 -22.42 15.15 -8.09
N ARG A 275 -21.25 15.83 -8.07
CA ARG A 275 -20.90 16.95 -7.18
C ARG A 275 -20.87 16.59 -5.68
N VAL A 276 -19.69 16.69 -5.13
CA VAL A 276 -19.39 16.37 -3.71
C VAL A 276 -19.21 17.64 -2.90
N CYS A 277 -19.63 17.60 -1.64
CA CYS A 277 -19.47 18.69 -0.66
C CYS A 277 -18.02 18.76 -0.15
N MET A 278 -17.06 18.90 -1.05
CA MET A 278 -15.63 19.01 -0.74
C MET A 278 -14.96 20.22 -1.39
N LYS A 279 -13.81 20.64 -0.86
CA LYS A 279 -12.98 21.75 -1.33
C LYS A 279 -11.49 21.39 -1.11
N PRO A 280 -10.65 21.46 -2.17
CA PRO A 280 -11.04 21.57 -3.57
C PRO A 280 -11.68 20.28 -4.09
N GLY A 281 -12.39 20.33 -5.23
CA GLY A 281 -12.88 19.08 -5.85
C GLY A 281 -14.40 18.92 -5.95
N LYS A 282 -15.17 20.01 -5.85
CA LYS A 282 -16.64 19.98 -5.95
C LYS A 282 -17.20 19.24 -7.18
N PRO A 283 -16.72 19.46 -8.42
CA PRO A 283 -17.22 18.75 -9.60
C PRO A 283 -16.55 17.36 -9.73
N VAL A 284 -17.13 16.37 -9.09
CA VAL A 284 -16.74 14.95 -9.21
C VAL A 284 -17.98 14.18 -9.63
N ALA A 285 -17.83 13.27 -10.58
CA ALA A 285 -18.92 12.36 -10.96
C ALA A 285 -18.42 10.91 -11.02
N LEU A 286 -19.30 9.98 -10.63
CA LEU A 286 -19.17 8.56 -10.89
C LEU A 286 -20.24 8.17 -11.90
N ALA A 287 -19.83 7.53 -12.97
CA ALA A 287 -20.71 7.00 -14.01
C ALA A 287 -20.30 5.55 -14.33
N TYR A 288 -21.18 4.86 -15.02
CA TYR A 288 -20.92 3.51 -15.52
C TYR A 288 -21.28 3.44 -16.99
N ALA A 289 -20.43 2.82 -17.79
CA ALA A 289 -20.73 2.41 -19.16
C ALA A 289 -20.14 1.02 -19.38
N ASN A 290 -20.90 0.12 -20.02
CA ASN A 290 -20.51 -1.28 -20.21
C ASN A 290 -20.06 -1.98 -18.90
N ASP A 291 -20.77 -1.71 -17.80
CA ASP A 291 -20.45 -2.19 -16.44
C ASP A 291 -19.09 -1.74 -15.88
N LYS A 292 -18.40 -0.81 -16.54
CA LYS A 292 -17.13 -0.26 -16.14
C LYS A 292 -17.31 1.10 -15.47
N PRO A 293 -16.67 1.36 -14.32
CA PRO A 293 -16.73 2.67 -13.68
C PRO A 293 -15.93 3.71 -14.47
N ILE A 294 -16.50 4.90 -14.55
CA ILE A 294 -15.87 6.11 -15.09
C ILE A 294 -15.90 7.15 -13.99
N VAL A 295 -14.75 7.64 -13.57
CA VAL A 295 -14.66 8.74 -12.60
C VAL A 295 -14.25 10.01 -13.32
N CYS A 296 -15.13 11.00 -13.25
CA CYS A 296 -14.89 12.29 -13.84
C CYS A 296 -14.32 13.25 -12.79
N LEU A 297 -13.10 13.72 -13.03
CA LEU A 297 -12.30 14.54 -12.12
C LEU A 297 -12.33 16.02 -12.52
N PRO A 298 -12.15 16.93 -11.54
CA PRO A 298 -12.04 18.37 -11.83
C PRO A 298 -10.82 18.69 -12.70
N GLY A 299 -10.92 19.68 -13.61
CA GLY A 299 -9.80 20.12 -14.46
C GLY A 299 -8.64 20.77 -13.67
N ASN A 300 -8.90 21.41 -12.53
CA ASN A 300 -7.85 22.02 -11.71
C ASN A 300 -6.95 20.94 -11.05
N PRO A 301 -5.61 21.02 -11.17
CA PRO A 301 -4.71 19.93 -10.77
C PRO A 301 -4.74 19.62 -9.27
N ALA A 302 -4.78 20.64 -8.38
CA ALA A 302 -4.86 20.36 -6.95
C ALA A 302 -6.23 19.80 -6.54
N SER A 303 -7.28 20.07 -7.31
CA SER A 303 -8.58 19.42 -7.12
C SER A 303 -8.56 17.96 -7.56
N ALA A 304 -8.03 17.67 -8.76
CA ALA A 304 -7.90 16.32 -9.27
C ALA A 304 -7.06 15.44 -8.34
N PHE A 305 -5.94 15.99 -7.83
CA PHE A 305 -5.09 15.32 -6.86
C PHE A 305 -5.82 14.99 -5.56
N ALA A 306 -6.51 15.97 -4.95
CA ALA A 306 -7.24 15.76 -3.70
C ALA A 306 -8.36 14.72 -3.88
N VAL A 307 -9.15 14.83 -4.96
CA VAL A 307 -10.21 13.89 -5.30
C VAL A 307 -9.63 12.49 -5.52
N PHE A 308 -8.54 12.38 -6.29
CA PHE A 308 -7.88 11.10 -6.48
C PHE A 308 -7.47 10.47 -5.15
N THR A 309 -6.82 11.25 -4.29
CA THR A 309 -6.33 10.77 -3.00
C THR A 309 -7.45 10.21 -2.13
N VAL A 310 -8.53 10.97 -1.92
CA VAL A 310 -9.53 10.60 -0.90
C VAL A 310 -10.76 9.88 -1.45
N LEU A 311 -11.03 9.92 -2.76
CA LEU A 311 -12.21 9.29 -3.37
C LEU A 311 -11.83 8.18 -4.35
N VAL A 312 -10.83 8.39 -5.24
CA VAL A 312 -10.49 7.42 -6.28
C VAL A 312 -9.58 6.31 -5.73
N SER A 313 -8.68 6.63 -4.81
CA SER A 313 -7.76 5.61 -4.27
C SER A 313 -8.47 4.46 -3.55
N PRO A 314 -9.56 4.66 -2.76
CA PRO A 314 -10.36 3.57 -2.23
C PRO A 314 -11.05 2.73 -3.32
N LEU A 315 -11.59 3.36 -4.37
CA LEU A 315 -12.15 2.66 -5.53
C LEU A 315 -11.11 1.73 -6.16
N ILE A 316 -9.91 2.25 -6.47
CA ILE A 316 -8.82 1.45 -7.05
C ILE A 316 -8.45 0.28 -6.14
N ARG A 317 -8.33 0.49 -4.82
CA ARG A 317 -8.05 -0.58 -3.85
C ARG A 317 -9.11 -1.67 -3.86
N GLY A 318 -10.38 -1.29 -3.90
CA GLY A 318 -11.49 -2.22 -4.05
C GLY A 318 -11.41 -3.01 -5.35
N MET A 319 -11.17 -2.32 -6.48
CA MET A 319 -11.02 -2.95 -7.79
C MET A 319 -9.77 -3.84 -7.91
N GLN A 320 -8.74 -3.62 -7.11
CA GLN A 320 -7.59 -4.53 -7.01
C GLN A 320 -7.86 -5.75 -6.13
N GLY A 321 -8.99 -5.79 -5.43
CA GLY A 321 -9.33 -6.85 -4.49
C GLY A 321 -8.58 -6.77 -3.17
N ARG A 322 -8.08 -5.58 -2.77
CA ARG A 322 -7.41 -5.40 -1.47
C ARG A 322 -8.42 -5.56 -0.33
N ALA A 323 -8.04 -6.28 0.72
CA ALA A 323 -8.87 -6.43 1.90
C ALA A 323 -9.07 -5.10 2.65
N GLN A 324 -8.04 -4.27 2.71
CA GLN A 324 -8.11 -2.92 3.28
C GLN A 324 -8.33 -1.89 2.16
N VAL A 325 -9.57 -1.48 1.98
CA VAL A 325 -9.96 -0.48 0.99
C VAL A 325 -9.60 0.93 1.46
N PHE A 326 -9.83 1.23 2.74
CA PHE A 326 -9.47 2.50 3.35
C PHE A 326 -8.19 2.34 4.18
N PRO A 327 -7.13 3.12 3.87
CA PRO A 327 -6.00 3.24 4.78
C PRO A 327 -6.41 3.92 6.09
N ASP A 328 -5.65 3.68 7.14
CA ASP A 328 -5.89 4.32 8.43
C ASP A 328 -5.74 5.85 8.30
N ILE A 329 -6.71 6.55 8.88
CA ILE A 329 -6.68 8.01 8.99
C ILE A 329 -5.91 8.36 10.26
N GLN A 330 -4.85 9.15 10.10
CA GLN A 330 -4.11 9.71 11.21
C GLN A 330 -4.79 10.98 11.71
N PHE A 331 -4.38 11.46 12.87
CA PHE A 331 -4.85 12.72 13.44
C PHE A 331 -3.65 13.58 13.83
N GLY A 332 -3.72 14.88 13.50
CA GLY A 332 -2.67 15.82 13.82
C GLY A 332 -3.25 17.18 14.24
N ARG A 333 -2.44 17.99 14.93
CA ARG A 333 -2.83 19.34 15.35
C ARG A 333 -2.55 20.32 14.22
N ILE A 334 -3.57 21.04 13.76
CA ILE A 334 -3.39 22.04 12.71
C ILE A 334 -2.65 23.27 13.28
N ALA A 335 -1.61 23.69 12.59
CA ALA A 335 -0.92 24.95 12.85
C ALA A 335 -1.50 26.02 11.91
N THR A 336 -2.19 27.00 12.46
CA THR A 336 -2.85 28.06 11.70
C THR A 336 -2.92 29.37 12.53
N ASP A 337 -2.82 30.50 11.86
CA ASP A 337 -2.98 31.83 12.44
C ASP A 337 -4.41 32.38 12.37
N LYS A 338 -5.33 31.62 11.79
CA LYS A 338 -6.73 32.01 11.58
C LYS A 338 -7.68 30.86 11.87
N VAL A 339 -8.93 31.19 12.15
CA VAL A 339 -10.00 30.21 12.24
C VAL A 339 -10.36 29.72 10.84
N LEU A 340 -10.31 28.41 10.65
CA LEU A 340 -10.71 27.71 9.42
C LEU A 340 -12.18 27.30 9.54
N CYS A 341 -12.99 27.64 8.53
CA CYS A 341 -14.39 27.25 8.46
C CYS A 341 -14.87 27.38 7.00
N ASP A 342 -15.46 26.35 6.45
CA ASP A 342 -16.11 26.36 5.12
C ASP A 342 -17.44 25.59 5.21
N LYS A 343 -18.33 25.81 4.26
CA LYS A 343 -19.58 25.04 4.13
C LYS A 343 -19.38 23.64 3.56
N ARG A 344 -18.16 23.30 3.18
CA ARG A 344 -17.73 22.03 2.59
C ARG A 344 -16.55 21.50 3.36
N ASP A 345 -16.36 20.18 3.35
CA ASP A 345 -15.14 19.58 3.84
C ASP A 345 -13.93 20.12 3.07
N GLU A 346 -13.03 20.83 3.75
CA GLU A 346 -11.85 21.40 3.12
C GLU A 346 -10.63 20.54 3.33
N PHE A 347 -9.97 20.13 2.24
CA PHE A 347 -8.75 19.34 2.23
C PHE A 347 -7.55 20.23 1.98
N LEU A 348 -6.85 20.60 3.05
CA LEU A 348 -5.66 21.43 2.99
C LEU A 348 -4.43 20.59 2.66
N ARG A 349 -3.59 21.06 1.71
CA ARG A 349 -2.27 20.47 1.49
C ARG A 349 -1.39 20.89 2.65
N VAL A 350 -0.85 19.91 3.38
CA VAL A 350 -0.06 20.11 4.59
C VAL A 350 1.26 19.35 4.56
N GLN A 351 2.24 19.88 5.29
CA GLN A 351 3.38 19.10 5.77
C GLN A 351 3.12 18.69 7.22
N ALA A 352 3.32 17.41 7.50
CA ALA A 352 3.24 16.86 8.83
C ALA A 352 4.63 16.72 9.43
N CYS A 353 4.85 17.22 10.63
CA CYS A 353 6.10 17.08 11.37
C CYS A 353 5.82 16.84 12.86
N TYR A 354 6.71 16.13 13.54
CA TYR A 354 6.63 15.98 14.99
C TYR A 354 7.34 17.16 15.66
N ASN A 355 6.67 17.78 16.64
CA ASN A 355 7.30 18.77 17.49
C ASN A 355 8.14 18.12 18.61
N ALA A 356 8.76 18.95 19.47
CA ALA A 356 9.59 18.49 20.57
C ALA A 356 8.84 17.64 21.63
N GLN A 357 7.51 17.73 21.67
CA GLN A 357 6.62 16.94 22.54
C GLN A 357 6.08 15.68 21.86
N ALA A 358 6.67 15.26 20.72
CA ALA A 358 6.22 14.14 19.90
C ALA A 358 4.76 14.23 19.42
N THR A 359 4.23 15.46 19.30
CA THR A 359 2.91 15.71 18.75
C THR A 359 3.01 15.96 17.24
N LEU A 360 2.14 15.32 16.45
CA LEU A 360 2.06 15.52 15.00
C LEU A 360 1.42 16.88 14.72
N GLU A 361 2.20 17.81 14.15
CA GLU A 361 1.74 19.12 13.71
C GLU A 361 1.57 19.14 12.20
N LEU A 362 0.49 19.80 11.74
CA LEU A 362 0.10 19.90 10.34
C LEU A 362 0.21 21.37 9.90
N HIS A 363 1.24 21.67 9.13
CA HIS A 363 1.49 23.02 8.60
C HIS A 363 0.91 23.15 7.20
N ALA A 364 -0.02 24.08 7.01
CA ALA A 364 -0.68 24.25 5.73
C ALA A 364 0.21 25.01 4.74
N PHE A 365 0.20 24.59 3.46
CA PHE A 365 0.82 25.39 2.39
C PHE A 365 0.17 26.79 2.35
N PRO A 366 0.94 27.87 2.17
CA PRO A 366 0.38 29.23 2.29
C PRO A 366 -0.78 29.54 1.32
N LYS A 367 -0.77 28.91 0.13
CA LYS A 367 -1.79 29.10 -0.90
C LYS A 367 -2.56 27.81 -1.15
N GLN A 368 -3.84 27.77 -0.79
CA GLN A 368 -4.70 26.58 -0.89
C GLN A 368 -5.64 26.58 -2.12
N GLY A 369 -5.41 27.46 -3.12
CA GLY A 369 -6.21 27.50 -4.35
C GLY A 369 -6.15 26.19 -5.14
N SER A 370 -7.20 25.88 -5.89
CA SER A 370 -7.34 24.64 -6.67
C SER A 370 -6.34 24.51 -7.84
N GLY A 371 -5.81 25.65 -8.33
CA GLY A 371 -4.78 25.68 -9.37
C GLY A 371 -3.34 25.73 -8.85
N VAL A 372 -3.11 25.67 -7.52
CA VAL A 372 -1.77 25.80 -6.93
C VAL A 372 -1.05 24.45 -6.98
N ILE A 373 -0.49 24.15 -8.15
CA ILE A 373 0.20 22.86 -8.41
C ILE A 373 1.51 22.73 -7.61
N SER A 374 2.20 23.81 -7.32
CA SER A 374 3.45 23.80 -6.54
C SER A 374 3.28 23.30 -5.11
N SER A 375 2.05 23.26 -4.59
CA SER A 375 1.75 22.69 -3.28
C SER A 375 1.77 21.15 -3.26
N LEU A 376 1.65 20.49 -4.41
CA LEU A 376 1.54 19.03 -4.49
C LEU A 376 2.83 18.29 -4.14
N PRO A 377 4.00 18.62 -4.75
CA PRO A 377 5.26 17.97 -4.40
C PRO A 377 5.76 18.37 -3.00
N TRP A 378 5.24 19.48 -2.43
CA TRP A 378 5.59 19.93 -1.09
C TRP A 378 4.79 19.17 0.00
N ALA A 379 3.54 18.83 -0.28
CA ALA A 379 2.64 18.24 0.72
C ALA A 379 3.06 16.81 1.10
N SER A 380 3.04 16.51 2.40
CA SER A 380 3.11 15.13 2.90
C SER A 380 1.74 14.48 3.01
N GLY A 381 0.67 15.27 3.02
CA GLY A 381 -0.70 14.80 3.12
C GLY A 381 -1.75 15.88 2.99
N LEU A 382 -2.99 15.45 3.22
CA LEU A 382 -4.17 16.31 3.23
C LEU A 382 -4.76 16.35 4.64
N ALA A 383 -4.99 17.55 5.20
CA ALA A 383 -5.73 17.73 6.44
C ALA A 383 -7.20 18.06 6.11
N ARG A 384 -8.16 17.30 6.66
CA ARG A 384 -9.59 17.56 6.49
C ARG A 384 -10.08 18.53 7.56
N ILE A 385 -10.63 19.66 7.14
CA ILE A 385 -11.39 20.57 7.97
C ILE A 385 -12.87 20.27 7.72
N PRO A 386 -13.59 19.70 8.70
CA PRO A 386 -14.98 19.28 8.49
C PRO A 386 -15.90 20.47 8.17
N ALA A 387 -16.89 20.22 7.33
CA ALA A 387 -17.87 21.24 6.91
C ALA A 387 -18.60 21.87 8.11
N ASN A 388 -18.77 23.19 8.10
CA ASN A 388 -19.49 23.97 9.11
C ASN A 388 -18.91 23.90 10.54
N ILE A 389 -17.70 23.35 10.72
CA ILE A 389 -16.99 23.32 12.00
C ILE A 389 -15.89 24.37 11.98
N GLN A 390 -15.79 25.17 13.07
CA GLN A 390 -14.69 26.10 13.26
C GLN A 390 -13.49 25.35 13.84
N ILE A 391 -12.36 25.44 13.17
CA ILE A 391 -11.09 24.81 13.57
C ILE A 391 -10.06 25.93 13.78
N GLY A 392 -9.50 26.00 14.99
CA GLY A 392 -8.45 26.96 15.36
C GLY A 392 -7.08 26.32 15.48
N ASN A 393 -6.09 27.13 15.87
CA ASN A 393 -4.73 26.66 16.09
C ASN A 393 -4.65 25.59 17.18
N GLY A 394 -3.99 24.47 16.89
CA GLY A 394 -3.82 23.37 17.82
C GLY A 394 -4.99 22.38 17.88
N ASP A 395 -6.09 22.62 17.19
CA ASP A 395 -7.19 21.66 17.10
C ASP A 395 -6.76 20.41 16.34
N VAL A 396 -7.31 19.28 16.75
CA VAL A 396 -7.02 17.98 16.15
C VAL A 396 -7.92 17.74 14.95
N VAL A 397 -7.32 17.44 13.80
CA VAL A 397 -8.04 17.18 12.56
C VAL A 397 -7.57 15.89 11.88
N PRO A 398 -8.43 15.23 11.07
CA PRO A 398 -8.04 14.07 10.28
C PRO A 398 -6.93 14.42 9.27
N TYR A 399 -5.94 13.52 9.15
CA TYR A 399 -4.79 13.64 8.27
C TYR A 399 -4.66 12.40 7.38
N TYR A 400 -4.68 12.62 6.09
CA TYR A 400 -4.55 11.62 5.04
C TYR A 400 -3.10 11.64 4.54
N ASP A 401 -2.24 10.77 5.10
CA ASP A 401 -0.83 10.67 4.72
C ASP A 401 -0.71 10.07 3.31
N LEU A 402 -0.10 10.83 2.39
CA LEU A 402 0.04 10.42 0.98
C LEU A 402 0.84 9.13 0.82
N ARG A 403 1.78 8.82 1.75
CA ARG A 403 2.56 7.57 1.73
C ARG A 403 1.71 6.34 1.98
N HIS A 404 0.58 6.49 2.67
CA HIS A 404 -0.36 5.41 2.94
C HIS A 404 -1.53 5.40 1.94
N TRP A 405 -1.99 6.58 1.53
CA TRP A 405 -3.18 6.71 0.68
C TRP A 405 -2.89 6.50 -0.80
N LEU A 406 -1.67 6.74 -1.26
CA LEU A 406 -1.29 6.66 -2.67
C LEU A 406 -0.34 5.49 -3.02
N VAL A 407 -0.37 4.44 -2.20
CA VAL A 407 0.46 3.23 -2.42
C VAL A 407 -0.39 1.98 -2.55
#